data_8333484e6b9ef08cbe96d652ecaf87e9
#
_entry.id   8333484e6b9ef08cbe96d652ecaf87e9
#
_cell.length_a   1.000
_cell.length_b   1.000
_cell.length_c   1.000
_cell.angle_alpha   90.00
_cell.angle_beta   90.00
_cell.angle_gamma   90.00
#
_symmetry.space_group_name_H-M   'P 1'
#
loop_
_entity.id
_entity.type
_entity.pdbx_description
1 polymer ?
#
loop_
_entity_poly.entity_id
_entity_poly.type
_entity_poly.pdbx_seq_one_letter_code
_entity_poly.pdbx_strand_id
1 'polypeptide(L)'
;MLDDLDRRLLEILIKDSRTSLKELAQQVRLSSPSVAERLRRLEDRGVIRTFTVEIDPQALGYSLQAIVRIRPLPGKLHIVQKLIEEIPEFGECDKVTGDDCFVARLFVRSIGDLDKLL
;
A
#
# COMPACT_ATOMS: atom_id res chain seq x y z
N MET A 1 -6.37 18.85 -11.46
CA MET A 1 -6.37 17.92 -12.59
C MET A 1 -4.95 17.64 -13.05
N LEU A 2 -4.69 16.42 -13.47
CA LEU A 2 -3.37 16.03 -13.95
C LEU A 2 -3.19 16.46 -15.39
N ASP A 3 -2.05 17.08 -15.72
CA ASP A 3 -1.69 17.36 -17.09
C ASP A 3 -0.86 16.19 -17.68
N ASP A 4 -0.49 16.31 -18.96
CA ASP A 4 0.24 15.25 -19.66
C ASP A 4 1.63 15.04 -19.09
N LEU A 5 2.28 16.08 -18.59
CA LEU A 5 3.60 15.97 -17.95
C LEU A 5 3.50 15.23 -16.63
N ASP A 6 2.48 15.51 -15.83
CA ASP A 6 2.24 14.77 -14.59
C ASP A 6 2.01 13.29 -14.85
N ARG A 7 1.20 12.97 -15.85
CA ARG A 7 0.94 11.58 -16.24
C ARG A 7 2.21 10.89 -16.70
N ARG A 8 3.03 11.57 -17.46
CA ARG A 8 4.30 11.02 -17.94
C ARG A 8 5.25 10.73 -16.79
N LEU A 9 5.36 11.64 -15.84
CA LEU A 9 6.18 11.43 -14.64
C LEU A 9 5.71 10.22 -13.85
N LEU A 10 4.41 10.08 -13.66
CA LEU A 10 3.83 8.93 -12.95
C LEU A 10 4.10 7.61 -13.69
N GLU A 11 3.97 7.58 -15.02
CA GLU A 11 4.28 6.39 -15.81
C GLU A 11 5.73 5.93 -15.62
N ILE A 12 6.66 6.87 -15.62
CA ILE A 12 8.08 6.57 -15.43
C ILE A 12 8.33 6.01 -14.03
N LEU A 13 7.78 6.67 -13.01
CA LEU A 13 7.97 6.28 -11.60
C LEU A 13 7.30 4.94 -11.27
N ILE A 14 6.19 4.61 -11.89
CA ILE A 14 5.53 3.31 -11.71
C ILE A 14 6.45 2.18 -12.20
N LYS A 15 7.16 2.40 -13.30
CA LYS A 15 8.10 1.41 -13.83
C LYS A 15 9.39 1.32 -13.02
N ASP A 16 9.90 2.46 -12.57
CA ASP A 16 11.10 2.53 -11.74
C ASP A 16 11.01 3.73 -10.80
N SER A 17 10.61 3.45 -9.57
CA SER A 17 10.45 4.47 -8.53
C SER A 17 11.77 5.13 -8.11
N ARG A 18 12.91 4.54 -8.48
CA ARG A 18 14.23 5.06 -8.16
C ARG A 18 14.83 5.94 -9.26
N THR A 19 14.06 6.22 -10.30
CA THR A 19 14.50 7.17 -11.34
C THR A 19 14.84 8.51 -10.71
N SER A 20 16.04 9.01 -10.98
CA SER A 20 16.50 10.27 -10.40
C SER A 20 15.76 11.48 -10.97
N LEU A 21 15.80 12.60 -10.23
CA LEU A 21 15.25 13.87 -10.73
C LEU A 21 15.88 14.27 -12.06
N LYS A 22 17.18 14.06 -12.19
CA LYS A 22 17.90 14.38 -13.42
C LYS A 22 17.38 13.57 -14.60
N GLU A 23 17.18 12.28 -14.41
CA GLU A 23 16.65 11.40 -15.47
C GLU A 23 15.21 11.76 -15.81
N LEU A 24 14.39 12.04 -14.80
CA LEU A 24 13.01 12.48 -15.03
C LEU A 24 12.97 13.77 -15.83
N ALA A 25 13.79 14.74 -15.45
CA ALA A 25 13.87 16.02 -16.13
C ALA A 25 14.27 15.87 -17.60
N GLN A 26 15.23 15.00 -17.88
CA GLN A 26 15.65 14.71 -19.25
C GLN A 26 14.52 14.10 -20.07
N GLN A 27 13.77 13.15 -19.51
CA GLN A 27 12.71 12.45 -20.21
C GLN A 27 11.51 13.35 -20.51
N VAL A 28 11.18 14.26 -19.62
CA VAL A 28 10.05 15.19 -19.80
C VAL A 28 10.46 16.57 -20.30
N ARG A 29 11.74 16.79 -20.53
CA ARG A 29 12.30 18.04 -21.05
C ARG A 29 11.98 19.26 -20.18
N LEU A 30 12.13 19.08 -18.89
CA LEU A 30 12.01 20.14 -17.88
C LEU A 30 13.31 20.24 -17.08
N SER A 31 13.43 21.31 -16.31
CA SER A 31 14.50 21.42 -15.32
C SER A 31 14.22 20.52 -14.12
N SER A 32 15.27 20.11 -13.39
CA SER A 32 15.11 19.33 -12.19
C SER A 32 14.25 20.03 -11.12
N PRO A 33 14.43 21.34 -10.86
CA PRO A 33 13.53 22.06 -9.94
C PRO A 33 12.06 22.02 -10.36
N SER A 34 11.77 22.11 -11.66
CA SER A 34 10.40 22.04 -12.17
C SER A 34 9.78 20.66 -11.93
N VAL A 35 10.56 19.59 -12.15
CA VAL A 35 10.11 18.24 -11.86
C VAL A 35 9.88 18.05 -10.37
N ALA A 36 10.81 18.50 -9.53
CA ALA A 36 10.67 18.39 -8.07
C ALA A 36 9.40 19.09 -7.58
N GLU A 37 9.07 20.25 -8.12
CA GLU A 37 7.85 20.98 -7.76
C GLU A 37 6.59 20.22 -8.19
N ARG A 38 6.59 19.62 -9.38
CA ARG A 38 5.47 18.80 -9.84
C ARG A 38 5.26 17.59 -8.95
N LEU A 39 6.34 16.89 -8.59
CA LEU A 39 6.26 15.73 -7.70
C LEU A 39 5.74 16.12 -6.32
N ARG A 40 6.20 17.25 -5.79
CA ARG A 40 5.71 17.77 -4.51
C ARG A 40 4.20 18.02 -4.55
N ARG A 41 3.71 18.62 -5.61
CA ARG A 41 2.27 18.86 -5.79
C ARG A 41 1.49 17.57 -5.89
N LEU A 42 2.01 16.56 -6.59
CA LEU A 42 1.37 15.25 -6.70
C LEU A 42 1.28 14.56 -5.33
N GLU A 43 2.31 14.70 -4.51
CA GLU A 43 2.27 14.19 -3.13
C GLU A 43 1.27 14.97 -2.27
N ASP A 44 1.32 16.31 -2.32
CA ASP A 44 0.42 17.16 -1.53
C ASP A 44 -1.05 16.93 -1.86
N ARG A 45 -1.35 16.63 -3.12
CA ARG A 45 -2.71 16.33 -3.59
C ARG A 45 -3.13 14.89 -3.37
N GLY A 46 -2.25 14.05 -2.83
CA GLY A 46 -2.53 12.65 -2.59
C GLY A 46 -2.56 11.76 -3.83
N VAL A 47 -2.14 12.26 -4.99
CA VAL A 47 -2.03 11.45 -6.21
C VAL A 47 -0.90 10.44 -6.03
N ILE A 48 0.24 10.89 -5.55
CA ILE A 48 1.29 10.00 -5.03
C ILE A 48 1.03 9.88 -3.53
N ARG A 49 0.62 8.72 -3.08
CA ARG A 49 0.31 8.50 -1.67
C ARG A 49 1.55 8.38 -0.82
N THR A 50 2.53 7.65 -1.34
CA THR A 50 3.78 7.40 -0.62
C THR A 50 4.84 6.88 -1.59
N PHE A 51 6.09 7.09 -1.21
CA PHE A 51 7.23 6.37 -1.78
C PHE A 51 7.64 5.31 -0.78
N THR A 52 7.61 4.07 -1.18
CA THR A 52 7.88 2.95 -0.29
C THR A 52 8.55 1.82 -1.05
N VAL A 53 8.87 0.76 -0.35
CA VAL A 53 9.38 -0.46 -0.94
C VAL A 53 8.39 -1.59 -0.70
N GLU A 54 8.27 -2.46 -1.67
CA GLU A 54 7.52 -3.69 -1.53
C GLU A 54 8.51 -4.80 -1.17
N ILE A 55 8.28 -5.47 -0.05
CA ILE A 55 9.18 -6.49 0.46
C ILE A 55 8.49 -7.84 0.38
N ASP A 56 9.23 -8.86 -0.06
CA ASP A 56 8.75 -10.24 -0.03
C ASP A 56 8.70 -10.72 1.42
N PRO A 57 7.51 -11.01 1.95
CA PRO A 57 7.37 -11.49 3.33
C PRO A 57 8.16 -12.77 3.61
N GLN A 58 8.29 -13.65 2.62
CA GLN A 58 9.06 -14.89 2.78
C GLN A 58 10.52 -14.62 3.09
N ALA A 59 11.10 -13.58 2.49
CA ALA A 59 12.48 -13.19 2.76
C ALA A 59 12.71 -12.78 4.21
N LEU A 60 11.65 -12.35 4.90
CA LEU A 60 11.70 -11.98 6.32
C LEU A 60 11.29 -13.13 7.25
N GLY A 61 11.06 -14.33 6.71
CA GLY A 61 10.70 -15.49 7.48
C GLY A 61 9.20 -15.72 7.66
N TYR A 62 8.34 -14.90 7.02
CA TYR A 62 6.91 -15.11 7.00
C TYR A 62 6.56 -16.05 5.87
N SER A 63 6.66 -17.34 6.11
CA SER A 63 6.53 -18.37 5.08
C SER A 63 5.09 -18.69 4.69
N LEU A 64 4.12 -18.29 5.51
CA LEU A 64 2.71 -18.55 5.26
C LEU A 64 1.95 -17.24 5.05
N GLN A 65 1.12 -17.25 4.02
CA GLN A 65 0.15 -16.20 3.76
C GLN A 65 -1.25 -16.82 3.87
N ALA A 66 -2.11 -16.20 4.65
CA ALA A 66 -3.50 -16.62 4.78
C ALA A 66 -4.41 -15.48 4.36
N ILE A 67 -5.50 -15.83 3.70
CA ILE A 67 -6.58 -14.89 3.41
C ILE A 67 -7.72 -15.26 4.35
N VAL A 68 -8.10 -14.32 5.20
CA VAL A 68 -9.15 -14.55 6.19
C VAL A 68 -10.35 -13.63 5.91
N ARG A 69 -11.53 -14.17 6.14
CA ARG A 69 -12.77 -13.42 6.12
C ARG A 69 -13.22 -13.23 7.56
N ILE A 70 -13.52 -11.98 7.88
CA ILE A 70 -13.91 -11.64 9.25
C ILE A 70 -15.35 -11.14 9.22
N ARG A 71 -16.20 -11.79 10.04
CA ARG A 71 -17.58 -11.40 10.22
C ARG A 71 -17.76 -10.88 11.64
N PRO A 72 -17.76 -9.54 11.83
CA PRO A 72 -18.00 -9.00 13.17
C PRO A 72 -19.40 -9.35 13.67
N LEU A 73 -19.52 -9.54 14.96
CA LEU A 73 -20.82 -9.65 15.60
C LEU A 73 -21.58 -8.32 15.47
N PRO A 74 -22.92 -8.35 15.46
CA PRO A 74 -23.71 -7.12 15.37
C PRO A 74 -23.27 -6.07 16.41
N GLY A 75 -23.03 -4.85 15.96
CA GLY A 75 -22.58 -3.76 16.81
C GLY A 75 -21.09 -3.76 17.18
N LYS A 76 -20.31 -4.72 16.65
CA LYS A 76 -18.87 -4.84 16.98
C LYS A 76 -17.95 -4.43 15.84
N LEU A 77 -18.48 -3.83 14.77
CA LEU A 77 -17.70 -3.46 13.58
C LEU A 77 -16.48 -2.61 13.91
N HIS A 78 -16.68 -1.54 14.70
CA HIS A 78 -15.59 -0.62 15.03
C HIS A 78 -14.53 -1.27 15.94
N ILE A 79 -14.94 -2.15 16.83
CA ILE A 79 -14.02 -2.87 17.71
C ILE A 79 -13.12 -3.80 16.88
N VAL A 80 -13.70 -4.54 15.95
CA VAL A 80 -12.95 -5.46 15.07
C VAL A 80 -12.00 -4.67 14.18
N GLN A 81 -12.45 -3.57 13.59
CA GLN A 81 -11.61 -2.73 12.75
C GLN A 81 -10.38 -2.23 13.52
N LYS A 82 -10.57 -1.75 14.74
CA LYS A 82 -9.47 -1.28 15.57
C LYS A 82 -8.48 -2.39 15.91
N LEU A 83 -8.98 -3.59 16.24
CA LEU A 83 -8.13 -4.74 16.52
C LEU A 83 -7.28 -5.13 15.31
N ILE A 84 -7.86 -5.11 14.12
CA ILE A 84 -7.12 -5.41 12.88
C ILE A 84 -5.99 -4.40 12.67
N GLU A 85 -6.25 -3.12 12.89
CA GLU A 85 -5.24 -2.07 12.74
C GLU A 85 -4.07 -2.23 13.72
N GLU A 86 -4.32 -2.81 14.90
CA GLU A 86 -3.32 -2.99 15.96
C GLU A 86 -2.49 -4.27 15.81
N ILE A 87 -2.92 -5.23 14.98
CA ILE A 87 -2.20 -6.49 14.80
C ILE A 87 -1.24 -6.38 13.63
N PRO A 88 0.09 -6.45 13.88
CA PRO A 88 1.08 -6.23 12.84
C PRO A 88 1.12 -7.31 11.75
N GLU A 89 0.64 -8.52 12.03
CA GLU A 89 0.60 -9.62 11.07
C GLU A 89 -0.40 -9.39 9.94
N PHE A 90 -1.37 -8.50 10.14
CA PHE A 90 -2.29 -8.12 9.07
C PHE A 90 -1.57 -7.21 8.07
N GLY A 91 -1.47 -7.66 6.82
CA GLY A 91 -0.92 -6.87 5.73
C GLY A 91 -1.97 -5.93 5.15
N GLU A 92 -2.79 -6.47 4.26
CA GLU A 92 -3.87 -5.73 3.63
C GLU A 92 -5.20 -6.16 4.22
N CYS A 93 -6.06 -5.20 4.46
CA CYS A 93 -7.41 -5.46 4.93
C CYS A 93 -8.39 -4.61 4.15
N ASP A 94 -9.32 -5.27 3.46
CA ASP A 94 -10.36 -4.60 2.69
C ASP A 94 -11.68 -4.74 3.41
N LYS A 95 -12.37 -3.61 3.55
CA LYS A 95 -13.73 -3.59 4.03
C LYS A 95 -14.66 -3.79 2.85
N VAL A 96 -15.50 -4.82 2.93
CA VAL A 96 -16.40 -5.18 1.83
C VAL A 96 -17.84 -5.13 2.29
N THR A 97 -18.76 -5.08 1.33
CA THR A 97 -20.20 -5.15 1.62
C THR A 97 -20.63 -6.60 1.83
N GLY A 98 -21.65 -6.82 2.64
CA GLY A 98 -22.18 -8.13 2.94
C GLY A 98 -21.87 -8.57 4.36
N ASP A 99 -22.11 -9.86 4.64
CA ASP A 99 -21.95 -10.43 5.98
C ASP A 99 -20.50 -10.50 6.42
N ASP A 100 -19.61 -10.85 5.49
CA ASP A 100 -18.17 -10.85 5.73
C ASP A 100 -17.64 -9.44 5.46
N CYS A 101 -17.59 -8.60 6.50
CA CYS A 101 -17.25 -7.19 6.36
C CYS A 101 -15.78 -6.92 6.05
N PHE A 102 -14.89 -7.85 6.38
CA PHE A 102 -13.46 -7.70 6.17
C PHE A 102 -12.87 -8.91 5.49
N VAL A 103 -12.01 -8.65 4.51
CA VAL A 103 -11.14 -9.65 3.89
C VAL A 103 -9.72 -9.18 4.10
N ALA A 104 -8.91 -9.96 4.78
CA ALA A 104 -7.57 -9.57 5.17
C ALA A 104 -6.53 -10.61 4.76
N ARG A 105 -5.32 -10.15 4.49
CA ARG A 105 -4.16 -10.98 4.29
C ARG A 105 -3.32 -10.99 5.55
N LEU A 106 -2.98 -12.18 6.00
CA LEU A 106 -2.12 -12.40 7.15
C LEU A 106 -0.81 -13.00 6.70
N PHE A 107 0.28 -12.52 7.26
CA PHE A 107 1.61 -13.07 7.04
C PHE A 107 2.10 -13.62 8.37
N VAL A 108 2.29 -14.93 8.44
CA VAL A 108 2.68 -15.64 9.66
C VAL A 108 3.85 -16.57 9.37
N ARG A 109 4.55 -16.97 10.43
CA ARG A 109 5.72 -17.83 10.33
C ARG A 109 5.36 -19.31 10.33
N SER A 110 4.22 -19.67 10.94
CA SER A 110 3.77 -21.06 11.05
C SER A 110 2.26 -21.13 11.18
N ILE A 111 1.73 -22.33 10.98
CA ILE A 111 0.29 -22.61 11.21
C ILE A 111 -0.06 -22.38 12.68
N GLY A 112 0.85 -22.71 13.61
CA GLY A 112 0.63 -22.44 15.03
C GLY A 112 0.46 -20.98 15.34
N ASP A 113 1.24 -20.11 14.68
CA ASP A 113 1.09 -18.66 14.84
C ASP A 113 -0.23 -18.16 14.29
N LEU A 114 -0.71 -18.74 13.18
CA LEU A 114 -2.02 -18.42 12.63
C LEU A 114 -3.14 -18.77 13.62
N ASP A 115 -3.06 -19.95 14.22
CA ASP A 115 -4.06 -20.39 15.20
C ASP A 115 -4.14 -19.47 16.42
N LYS A 116 -3.02 -18.91 16.85
CA LYS A 116 -2.98 -17.96 17.95
C LYS A 116 -3.70 -16.63 17.63
N LEU A 117 -3.68 -16.21 16.37
CA LEU A 117 -4.33 -14.98 15.95
C LEU A 117 -5.84 -15.14 15.79
N LEU A 118 -6.27 -16.31 15.42
CA LEU A 118 -7.69 -16.62 15.21
C LEU A 118 -8.36 -17.09 16.48
#